data_19d8353a6017d59c033836facdef89ce
#
_entry.id   19d8353a6017d59c033836facdef89ce
#
_cell.length_a   1.000
_cell.length_b   1.000
_cell.length_c   1.000
_cell.angle_alpha   90.00
_cell.angle_beta   90.00
_cell.angle_gamma   90.00
#
_symmetry.space_group_name_H-M   'P 1'
#
loop_
_entity.id
_entity.type
_entity.pdbx_description
1 polymer ?
#
loop_
_entity_poly.entity_id
_entity_poly.type
_entity_poly.pdbx_seq_one_letter_code
_entity_poly.pdbx_strand_id
1 'polypeptide(L)'
;MKSNNISFSTEKYLMFTTCFSKSKSSRDILIDLLEKEKINTQLLTDVNQIHSDKVLVVNRPGNHGDADGLIKSGDQNLILFIKTADCVPIFIYDDVNNNYGIVHAGWRGAKKKIHLKAIDKFIDLGSDLNNLNFIMGPSIKPCCYEVGKEMVNDFKGSIIEKNNSYYLDLNKSIKIDLVKKGVESNKIKIDNSCTFGDSTLHSYRRDKESSGRMLSCIVVK
;
A
#
# COMPACT_ATOMS: atom_id res chain seq x y z
N MET A 1 8.67 18.61 -16.60
CA MET A 1 8.91 18.31 -15.17
C MET A 1 9.14 16.81 -15.06
N LYS A 2 10.26 16.37 -14.44
CA LYS A 2 10.47 14.94 -14.15
C LYS A 2 9.42 14.51 -13.13
N SER A 3 8.60 13.51 -13.44
CA SER A 3 7.73 12.87 -12.45
C SER A 3 8.66 12.17 -11.44
N ASN A 4 8.81 12.74 -10.26
CA ASN A 4 9.57 12.09 -9.19
C ASN A 4 8.66 11.02 -8.58
N ASN A 5 8.80 9.79 -9.06
CA ASN A 5 8.13 8.66 -8.41
C ASN A 5 8.84 8.33 -7.10
N ILE A 6 8.08 7.91 -6.09
CA ILE A 6 8.63 7.47 -4.82
C ILE A 6 8.98 5.99 -4.96
N SER A 7 10.28 5.67 -4.93
CA SER A 7 10.80 4.32 -5.10
C SER A 7 11.23 3.71 -3.77
N PHE A 8 10.90 2.43 -3.58
CA PHE A 8 11.25 1.61 -2.43
C PHE A 8 12.01 0.34 -2.84
N SER A 9 12.50 0.29 -4.07
CA SER A 9 13.05 -0.92 -4.69
C SER A 9 14.22 -1.52 -3.90
N THR A 10 14.32 -2.84 -3.96
CA THR A 10 15.45 -3.65 -3.49
C THR A 10 16.25 -4.19 -4.68
N GLU A 11 17.25 -5.02 -4.45
CA GLU A 11 17.95 -5.74 -5.53
C GLU A 11 16.98 -6.62 -6.33
N LYS A 12 16.07 -7.32 -5.65
CA LYS A 12 15.14 -8.29 -6.22
C LYS A 12 13.81 -7.69 -6.68
N TYR A 13 13.28 -6.71 -5.96
CA TYR A 13 11.94 -6.18 -6.21
C TYR A 13 12.00 -4.73 -6.70
N LEU A 14 11.23 -4.45 -7.76
CA LEU A 14 10.87 -3.09 -8.15
C LEU A 14 9.57 -2.71 -7.42
N MET A 15 9.65 -1.70 -6.57
CA MET A 15 8.51 -1.18 -5.80
C MET A 15 8.51 0.33 -5.89
N PHE A 16 7.37 0.90 -6.25
CA PHE A 16 7.22 2.36 -6.33
C PHE A 16 5.77 2.81 -6.22
N THR A 17 5.58 4.08 -5.93
CA THR A 17 4.30 4.77 -6.04
C THR A 17 4.42 5.91 -7.06
N THR A 18 3.51 5.98 -8.03
CA THR A 18 3.46 7.06 -9.03
C THR A 18 3.06 8.37 -8.37
N CYS A 19 3.75 9.45 -8.73
CA CYS A 19 3.40 10.79 -8.28
C CYS A 19 2.42 11.48 -9.26
N PHE A 20 1.89 12.61 -8.82
CA PHE A 20 0.98 13.43 -9.61
C PHE A 20 1.64 13.92 -10.90
N SER A 21 0.90 13.86 -12.02
CA SER A 21 1.27 14.50 -13.28
C SER A 21 0.03 15.11 -13.93
N LYS A 22 0.14 16.37 -14.35
CA LYS A 22 -0.94 17.06 -15.10
C LYS A 22 -1.07 16.58 -16.55
N SER A 23 -0.03 15.94 -17.08
CA SER A 23 0.06 15.57 -18.51
C SER A 23 -0.21 14.10 -18.80
N LYS A 24 -0.13 13.22 -17.79
CA LYS A 24 -0.31 11.77 -17.96
C LYS A 24 -1.17 11.20 -16.84
N SER A 25 -1.97 10.17 -17.16
CA SER A 25 -2.67 9.38 -16.15
C SER A 25 -1.67 8.60 -15.29
N SER A 26 -2.05 8.27 -14.05
CA SER A 26 -1.21 7.42 -13.19
C SER A 26 -0.89 6.07 -13.85
N ARG A 27 -1.84 5.53 -14.66
CA ARG A 27 -1.63 4.27 -15.39
C ARG A 27 -0.56 4.42 -16.47
N ASP A 28 -0.55 5.52 -17.22
CA ASP A 28 0.46 5.75 -18.25
C ASP A 28 1.85 5.91 -17.63
N ILE A 29 1.94 6.58 -16.47
CA ILE A 29 3.20 6.69 -15.73
C ILE A 29 3.67 5.30 -15.28
N LEU A 30 2.76 4.45 -14.78
CA LEU A 30 3.09 3.08 -14.40
C LEU A 30 3.65 2.28 -15.57
N ILE A 31 2.97 2.33 -16.73
CA ILE A 31 3.40 1.64 -17.95
C ILE A 31 4.78 2.15 -18.40
N ASP A 32 4.98 3.46 -18.50
CA ASP A 32 6.27 4.06 -18.88
C ASP A 32 7.44 3.61 -17.98
N LEU A 33 7.18 3.47 -16.67
CA LEU A 33 8.21 3.01 -15.72
C LEU A 33 8.54 1.55 -15.90
N LEU A 34 7.52 0.70 -16.07
CA LEU A 34 7.69 -0.74 -16.30
C LEU A 34 8.43 -1.01 -17.60
N GLU A 35 8.09 -0.28 -18.69
CA GLU A 35 8.76 -0.39 -19.99
C GLU A 35 10.23 0.02 -19.92
N LYS A 36 10.58 1.06 -19.16
CA LYS A 36 11.99 1.45 -18.95
C LYS A 36 12.81 0.35 -18.25
N GLU A 37 12.18 -0.36 -17.34
CA GLU A 37 12.77 -1.52 -16.66
C GLU A 37 12.64 -2.81 -17.49
N LYS A 38 12.14 -2.75 -18.73
CA LYS A 38 11.93 -3.88 -19.65
C LYS A 38 10.99 -4.96 -19.08
N ILE A 39 10.04 -4.55 -18.24
CA ILE A 39 9.06 -5.45 -17.62
C ILE A 39 7.83 -5.54 -18.52
N ASN A 40 7.37 -6.77 -18.79
CA ASN A 40 6.21 -7.03 -19.62
C ASN A 40 4.91 -6.57 -18.96
N THR A 41 4.30 -5.51 -19.48
CA THR A 41 3.07 -4.90 -18.94
C THR A 41 1.82 -5.77 -19.09
N GLN A 42 1.87 -6.87 -19.85
CA GLN A 42 0.78 -7.85 -19.94
C GLN A 42 0.57 -8.61 -18.60
N LEU A 43 1.55 -8.56 -17.69
CA LEU A 43 1.50 -9.19 -16.37
C LEU A 43 0.81 -8.31 -15.32
N LEU A 44 0.23 -7.17 -15.69
CA LEU A 44 -0.50 -6.27 -14.80
C LEU A 44 -1.69 -6.99 -14.13
N THR A 45 -1.74 -6.89 -12.80
CA THR A 45 -2.70 -7.62 -11.95
C THR A 45 -3.25 -6.69 -10.89
N ASP A 46 -4.58 -6.55 -10.85
CA ASP A 46 -5.27 -5.67 -9.90
C ASP A 46 -6.60 -6.24 -9.38
N VAL A 47 -7.26 -5.45 -8.54
CA VAL A 47 -8.57 -5.73 -7.95
C VAL A 47 -9.47 -4.49 -7.99
N ASN A 48 -10.77 -4.72 -7.85
CA ASN A 48 -11.74 -3.66 -7.55
C ASN A 48 -11.67 -3.38 -6.06
N GLN A 49 -11.01 -2.26 -5.67
CA GLN A 49 -10.86 -1.88 -4.27
C GLN A 49 -12.19 -1.37 -3.71
N ILE A 50 -12.69 -2.02 -2.65
CA ILE A 50 -13.97 -1.74 -2.01
C ILE A 50 -13.83 -1.36 -0.53
N HIS A 51 -12.61 -1.05 -0.07
CA HIS A 51 -12.28 -0.74 1.32
C HIS A 51 -12.63 -1.88 2.30
N SER A 52 -12.48 -3.12 1.84
CA SER A 52 -12.68 -4.33 2.61
C SER A 52 -11.42 -4.76 3.38
N ASP A 53 -11.45 -5.96 3.91
CA ASP A 53 -10.32 -6.67 4.50
C ASP A 53 -9.97 -7.94 3.74
N LYS A 54 -10.48 -8.06 2.50
CA LYS A 54 -10.27 -9.22 1.64
C LYS A 54 -8.92 -9.13 0.93
N VAL A 55 -8.11 -10.18 1.08
CA VAL A 55 -6.83 -10.37 0.40
C VAL A 55 -6.93 -11.61 -0.47
N LEU A 56 -6.59 -11.50 -1.74
CA LEU A 56 -6.60 -12.62 -2.70
C LEU A 56 -5.19 -13.12 -2.98
N VAL A 57 -5.04 -14.43 -3.09
CA VAL A 57 -3.86 -15.08 -3.64
C VAL A 57 -4.10 -15.29 -5.14
N VAL A 58 -3.17 -14.84 -5.97
CA VAL A 58 -3.31 -14.81 -7.43
C VAL A 58 -2.09 -15.42 -8.11
N ASN A 59 -2.32 -16.09 -9.25
CA ASN A 59 -1.30 -16.78 -10.04
C ASN A 59 -1.34 -16.47 -11.53
N ARG A 60 -2.18 -15.51 -11.95
CA ARG A 60 -2.34 -15.07 -13.35
C ARG A 60 -2.59 -13.58 -13.43
N PRO A 61 -2.26 -12.91 -14.55
CA PRO A 61 -2.54 -11.50 -14.73
C PRO A 61 -4.04 -11.19 -14.89
N GLY A 62 -4.38 -9.91 -14.76
CA GLY A 62 -5.73 -9.39 -14.97
C GLY A 62 -6.39 -8.87 -13.70
N ASN A 63 -7.66 -8.50 -13.80
CA ASN A 63 -8.47 -8.07 -12.67
C ASN A 63 -9.12 -9.28 -11.97
N HIS A 64 -9.01 -9.35 -10.65
CA HIS A 64 -9.49 -10.47 -9.84
C HIS A 64 -10.77 -10.17 -9.04
N GLY A 65 -11.53 -9.12 -9.43
CA GLY A 65 -12.77 -8.76 -8.77
C GLY A 65 -12.57 -8.02 -7.43
N ASP A 66 -13.55 -8.11 -6.55
CA ASP A 66 -13.62 -7.30 -5.35
C ASP A 66 -12.67 -7.78 -4.24
N ALA A 67 -11.68 -6.93 -3.91
CA ALA A 67 -10.73 -7.13 -2.80
C ALA A 67 -9.94 -5.84 -2.56
N ASP A 68 -9.09 -5.83 -1.52
CA ASP A 68 -8.20 -4.72 -1.19
C ASP A 68 -6.74 -5.16 -0.97
N GLY A 69 -6.42 -6.40 -1.27
CA GLY A 69 -5.05 -6.91 -1.24
C GLY A 69 -4.84 -8.05 -2.22
N LEU A 70 -3.63 -8.15 -2.73
CA LEU A 70 -3.15 -9.17 -3.66
C LEU A 70 -1.85 -9.77 -3.13
N ILE A 71 -1.72 -11.09 -3.22
CA ILE A 71 -0.47 -11.82 -2.97
C ILE A 71 -0.23 -12.74 -4.15
N LYS A 72 0.94 -12.66 -4.73
CA LYS A 72 1.38 -13.52 -5.83
C LYS A 72 1.73 -14.91 -5.31
N SER A 73 1.26 -15.93 -5.99
CA SER A 73 1.66 -17.35 -5.81
C SER A 73 2.08 -17.98 -7.12
N GLY A 74 2.75 -19.15 -7.05
CA GLY A 74 3.23 -19.88 -8.22
C GLY A 74 4.46 -19.26 -8.88
N ASP A 75 4.88 -19.77 -10.04
CA ASP A 75 6.17 -19.44 -10.68
C ASP A 75 6.11 -18.18 -11.56
N GLN A 76 4.93 -17.82 -12.07
CA GLN A 76 4.79 -16.64 -12.92
C GLN A 76 4.95 -15.35 -12.10
N ASN A 77 5.87 -14.50 -12.52
CA ASN A 77 5.97 -13.16 -11.97
C ASN A 77 4.79 -12.30 -12.42
N LEU A 78 4.11 -11.67 -11.47
CA LEU A 78 2.98 -10.78 -11.73
C LEU A 78 3.35 -9.35 -11.34
N ILE A 79 2.77 -8.37 -11.99
CA ILE A 79 2.88 -6.96 -11.61
C ILE A 79 1.65 -6.62 -10.78
N LEU A 80 1.78 -6.66 -9.45
CA LEU A 80 0.68 -6.33 -8.56
C LEU A 80 0.60 -4.82 -8.36
N PHE A 81 -0.57 -4.23 -8.51
CA PHE A 81 -0.76 -2.82 -8.23
C PHE A 81 -2.11 -2.50 -7.61
N ILE A 82 -2.14 -1.41 -6.86
CA ILE A 82 -3.34 -0.83 -6.22
C ILE A 82 -3.38 0.68 -6.46
N LYS A 83 -4.55 1.26 -6.27
CA LYS A 83 -4.82 2.69 -6.42
C LYS A 83 -4.99 3.33 -5.04
N THR A 84 -4.33 4.46 -4.79
CA THR A 84 -4.46 5.18 -3.53
C THR A 84 -4.60 6.70 -3.75
N ALA A 85 -5.31 7.34 -2.83
CA ALA A 85 -5.30 8.76 -2.56
C ALA A 85 -5.66 8.90 -1.08
N ASP A 86 -4.65 9.03 -0.21
CA ASP A 86 -4.64 9.06 1.26
C ASP A 86 -4.54 7.71 1.98
N CYS A 87 -5.18 6.64 1.49
CA CYS A 87 -5.04 5.31 2.10
C CYS A 87 -3.60 4.79 1.99
N VAL A 88 -3.20 3.95 2.95
CA VAL A 88 -1.84 3.39 3.03
C VAL A 88 -1.67 2.24 2.03
N PRO A 89 -0.78 2.34 1.03
CA PRO A 89 -0.33 1.18 0.28
C PRO A 89 0.71 0.44 1.12
N ILE A 90 0.54 -0.86 1.31
CA ILE A 90 1.48 -1.71 2.04
C ILE A 90 2.07 -2.71 1.07
N PHE A 91 3.36 -2.58 0.77
CA PHE A 91 4.14 -3.59 0.06
C PHE A 91 4.61 -4.64 1.06
N ILE A 92 4.45 -5.91 0.73
CA ILE A 92 4.87 -7.04 1.56
C ILE A 92 5.68 -7.98 0.68
N TYR A 93 6.84 -8.40 1.14
CA TYR A 93 7.66 -9.35 0.39
C TYR A 93 8.44 -10.27 1.32
N ASP A 94 8.67 -11.49 0.84
CA ASP A 94 9.48 -12.51 1.47
C ASP A 94 10.78 -12.65 0.68
N ASP A 95 11.92 -12.36 1.33
CA ASP A 95 13.22 -12.43 0.67
C ASP A 95 13.65 -13.87 0.33
N VAL A 96 13.07 -14.87 1.01
CA VAL A 96 13.45 -16.28 0.88
C VAL A 96 12.57 -17.01 -0.15
N ASN A 97 11.24 -16.94 0.03
CA ASN A 97 10.29 -17.77 -0.72
C ASN A 97 9.74 -17.14 -2.02
N ASN A 98 10.24 -15.99 -2.44
CA ASN A 98 9.78 -15.31 -3.65
C ASN A 98 8.30 -14.88 -3.62
N ASN A 99 7.66 -14.88 -2.45
CA ASN A 99 6.31 -14.41 -2.28
C ASN A 99 6.29 -12.89 -2.09
N TYR A 100 5.38 -12.22 -2.76
CA TYR A 100 5.18 -10.79 -2.58
C TYR A 100 3.71 -10.42 -2.76
N GLY A 101 3.33 -9.28 -2.19
CA GLY A 101 1.98 -8.79 -2.23
C GLY A 101 1.89 -7.29 -2.03
N ILE A 102 0.70 -6.76 -2.26
CA ILE A 102 0.38 -5.37 -2.02
C ILE A 102 -1.03 -5.26 -1.43
N VAL A 103 -1.18 -4.36 -0.45
CA VAL A 103 -2.43 -4.19 0.30
C VAL A 103 -2.84 -2.72 0.34
N HIS A 104 -4.10 -2.44 0.03
CA HIS A 104 -4.76 -1.16 0.21
C HIS A 104 -5.35 -1.07 1.62
N ALA A 105 -4.71 -0.33 2.50
CA ALA A 105 -5.17 -0.15 3.88
C ALA A 105 -5.73 1.27 4.09
N GLY A 106 -6.99 1.48 3.75
CA GLY A 106 -7.77 2.58 4.29
C GLY A 106 -8.16 2.32 5.75
N TRP A 107 -8.74 3.30 6.46
CA TRP A 107 -9.11 3.13 7.87
C TRP A 107 -10.06 1.94 8.12
N ARG A 108 -11.00 1.66 7.18
CA ARG A 108 -11.91 0.50 7.29
C ARG A 108 -11.16 -0.82 7.21
N GLY A 109 -10.25 -0.98 6.25
CA GLY A 109 -9.42 -2.17 6.11
C GLY A 109 -8.46 -2.34 7.28
N ALA A 110 -7.83 -1.25 7.74
CA ALA A 110 -6.94 -1.27 8.89
C ALA A 110 -7.67 -1.64 10.19
N LYS A 111 -8.88 -1.10 10.43
CA LYS A 111 -9.74 -1.49 11.56
C LYS A 111 -10.04 -2.99 11.53
N LYS A 112 -10.30 -3.56 10.37
CA LYS A 112 -10.56 -4.99 10.15
C LYS A 112 -9.28 -5.83 10.02
N LYS A 113 -8.10 -5.21 10.23
CA LYS A 113 -6.78 -5.87 10.25
C LYS A 113 -6.39 -6.53 8.93
N ILE A 114 -6.67 -5.90 7.79
CA ILE A 114 -6.33 -6.43 6.46
C ILE A 114 -4.83 -6.81 6.35
N HIS A 115 -3.94 -6.03 6.98
CA HIS A 115 -2.51 -6.28 7.02
C HIS A 115 -2.14 -7.57 7.76
N LEU A 116 -2.88 -7.95 8.81
CA LEU A 116 -2.69 -9.22 9.50
C LEU A 116 -3.26 -10.39 8.68
N LYS A 117 -4.39 -10.19 8.00
CA LYS A 117 -4.94 -11.20 7.07
C LYS A 117 -4.00 -11.46 5.90
N ALA A 118 -3.27 -10.45 5.45
CA ALA A 118 -2.23 -10.64 4.45
C ALA A 118 -1.09 -11.52 5.00
N ILE A 119 -0.62 -11.29 6.23
CA ILE A 119 0.39 -12.15 6.88
C ILE A 119 -0.09 -13.60 6.92
N ASP A 120 -1.32 -13.84 7.38
CA ASP A 120 -1.85 -15.21 7.47
C ASP A 120 -1.81 -15.91 6.09
N LYS A 121 -2.13 -15.19 5.00
CA LYS A 121 -2.02 -15.70 3.64
C LYS A 121 -0.57 -16.00 3.20
N PHE A 122 0.40 -15.16 3.60
CA PHE A 122 1.81 -15.44 3.34
C PHE A 122 2.26 -16.71 4.07
N ILE A 123 1.83 -16.90 5.32
CA ILE A 123 2.12 -18.11 6.09
C ILE A 123 1.47 -19.35 5.45
N ASP A 124 0.22 -19.25 4.99
CA ASP A 124 -0.47 -20.32 4.24
C ASP A 124 0.29 -20.72 2.96
N LEU A 125 1.06 -19.79 2.37
CA LEU A 125 1.91 -20.01 1.20
C LEU A 125 3.33 -20.49 1.57
N GLY A 126 3.60 -20.81 2.84
CA GLY A 126 4.88 -21.32 3.32
C GLY A 126 5.93 -20.25 3.67
N SER A 127 5.55 -18.99 3.74
CA SER A 127 6.43 -17.93 4.22
C SER A 127 6.60 -18.00 5.75
N ASP A 128 7.82 -17.74 6.24
CA ASP A 128 8.06 -17.49 7.65
C ASP A 128 7.83 -16.01 7.98
N LEU A 129 7.18 -15.72 9.10
CA LEU A 129 6.95 -14.35 9.56
C LEU A 129 8.24 -13.54 9.66
N ASN A 130 9.33 -14.19 10.09
CA ASN A 130 10.66 -13.58 10.21
C ASN A 130 11.28 -13.18 8.86
N ASN A 131 10.79 -13.70 7.75
CA ASN A 131 11.28 -13.36 6.41
C ASN A 131 10.46 -12.25 5.75
N LEU A 132 9.30 -11.88 6.33
CA LEU A 132 8.44 -10.87 5.76
C LEU A 132 8.96 -9.45 6.04
N ASN A 133 9.01 -8.66 5.00
CA ASN A 133 9.35 -7.25 5.02
C ASN A 133 8.14 -6.41 4.61
N PHE A 134 7.97 -5.25 5.24
CA PHE A 134 6.83 -4.36 5.05
C PHE A 134 7.29 -2.95 4.70
N ILE A 135 6.71 -2.37 3.66
CA ILE A 135 6.92 -0.96 3.33
C ILE A 135 5.55 -0.30 3.20
N MET A 136 5.28 0.70 4.03
CA MET A 136 4.11 1.54 3.92
C MET A 136 4.46 2.77 3.09
N GLY A 137 3.83 2.92 1.94
CA GLY A 137 4.09 4.04 1.03
C GLY A 137 3.39 5.34 1.43
N PRO A 138 3.38 6.35 0.53
CA PRO A 138 2.78 7.65 0.76
C PRO A 138 1.31 7.52 1.15
N SER A 139 0.91 8.27 2.17
CA SER A 139 -0.45 8.26 2.71
C SER A 139 -0.73 9.54 3.48
N ILE A 140 -1.98 9.80 3.82
CA ILE A 140 -2.29 10.92 4.69
C ILE A 140 -1.68 10.68 6.08
N LYS A 141 -1.03 11.70 6.64
CA LYS A 141 -0.35 11.61 7.94
C LYS A 141 -1.16 12.31 9.04
N PRO A 142 -0.84 12.05 10.33
CA PRO A 142 -1.59 12.65 11.44
C PRO A 142 -1.54 14.18 11.48
N CYS A 143 -0.60 14.83 10.81
CA CYS A 143 -0.61 16.29 10.65
C CYS A 143 -1.88 16.81 9.95
N CYS A 144 -2.55 15.96 9.16
CA CYS A 144 -3.64 16.36 8.26
C CYS A 144 -4.85 15.42 8.31
N TYR A 145 -4.74 14.26 9.00
CA TYR A 145 -5.79 13.25 9.03
C TYR A 145 -6.71 13.45 10.24
N GLU A 146 -7.44 14.56 10.23
CA GLU A 146 -8.49 14.80 11.22
C GLU A 146 -9.63 13.77 11.07
N VAL A 147 -10.10 13.24 12.19
CA VAL A 147 -11.13 12.21 12.28
C VAL A 147 -12.13 12.52 13.41
N GLY A 148 -13.31 11.92 13.36
CA GLY A 148 -14.30 12.07 14.41
C GLY A 148 -13.94 11.30 15.68
N LYS A 149 -14.59 11.66 16.78
CA LYS A 149 -14.39 11.06 18.11
C LYS A 149 -14.69 9.54 18.13
N GLU A 150 -15.56 9.09 17.24
CA GLU A 150 -15.91 7.67 17.08
C GLU A 150 -14.71 6.79 16.70
N MET A 151 -13.68 7.38 16.10
CA MET A 151 -12.47 6.66 15.70
C MET A 151 -11.52 6.39 16.87
N VAL A 152 -11.66 7.10 17.98
CA VAL A 152 -10.73 7.03 19.12
C VAL A 152 -10.66 5.62 19.71
N ASN A 153 -11.79 4.96 19.86
CA ASN A 153 -11.86 3.61 20.41
C ASN A 153 -11.30 2.55 19.45
N ASP A 154 -11.47 2.73 18.16
CA ASP A 154 -11.03 1.81 17.13
C ASP A 154 -9.50 1.84 16.93
N PHE A 155 -8.86 2.99 17.20
CA PHE A 155 -7.44 3.22 16.95
C PHE A 155 -6.67 3.70 18.19
N LYS A 156 -6.94 3.05 19.34
CA LYS A 156 -6.26 3.35 20.61
C LYS A 156 -4.73 3.33 20.45
N GLY A 157 -4.06 4.38 20.97
CA GLY A 157 -2.60 4.53 20.87
C GLY A 157 -2.09 5.11 19.56
N SER A 158 -2.99 5.37 18.59
CA SER A 158 -2.67 5.97 17.29
C SER A 158 -3.47 7.25 17.00
N ILE A 159 -4.24 7.73 17.98
CA ILE A 159 -4.92 9.02 17.92
C ILE A 159 -4.06 10.07 18.63
N ILE A 160 -3.95 11.23 18.00
CA ILE A 160 -3.34 12.43 18.56
C ILE A 160 -4.47 13.43 18.81
N GLU A 161 -4.69 13.83 20.05
CA GLU A 161 -5.63 14.88 20.41
C GLU A 161 -4.90 16.24 20.43
N LYS A 162 -5.42 17.19 19.68
CA LYS A 162 -4.87 18.55 19.58
C LYS A 162 -5.99 19.54 19.30
N ASN A 163 -6.05 20.64 20.07
CA ASN A 163 -7.03 21.73 19.90
C ASN A 163 -8.48 21.20 19.78
N ASN A 164 -8.89 20.30 20.65
CA ASN A 164 -10.21 19.62 20.66
C ASN A 164 -10.56 18.86 19.38
N SER A 165 -9.58 18.55 18.54
CA SER A 165 -9.70 17.70 17.35
C SER A 165 -8.87 16.42 17.51
N TYR A 166 -9.28 15.36 16.83
CA TYR A 166 -8.61 14.06 16.82
C TYR A 166 -7.94 13.81 15.49
N TYR A 167 -6.68 13.40 15.52
CA TYR A 167 -5.89 13.10 14.31
C TYR A 167 -5.42 11.65 14.36
N LEU A 168 -5.68 10.90 13.28
CA LEU A 168 -5.32 9.50 13.20
C LEU A 168 -3.94 9.31 12.55
N ASP A 169 -3.04 8.63 13.26
CA ASP A 169 -1.83 8.05 12.69
C ASP A 169 -2.09 6.60 12.26
N LEU A 170 -2.59 6.44 11.02
CA LEU A 170 -2.95 5.13 10.48
C LEU A 170 -1.73 4.24 10.30
N ASN A 171 -0.57 4.81 9.92
CA ASN A 171 0.68 4.06 9.79
C ASN A 171 1.14 3.50 11.14
N LYS A 172 1.06 4.31 12.21
CA LYS A 172 1.37 3.88 13.58
C LYS A 172 0.44 2.74 14.03
N SER A 173 -0.86 2.84 13.74
CA SER A 173 -1.82 1.80 14.06
C SER A 173 -1.46 0.46 13.40
N ILE A 174 -1.16 0.48 12.11
CA ILE A 174 -0.74 -0.70 11.35
C ILE A 174 0.56 -1.25 11.92
N LYS A 175 1.57 -0.38 12.18
CA LYS A 175 2.84 -0.79 12.78
C LYS A 175 2.67 -1.46 14.15
N ILE A 176 1.82 -0.92 15.01
CA ILE A 176 1.51 -1.52 16.33
C ILE A 176 0.98 -2.95 16.14
N ASP A 177 0.06 -3.16 15.22
CA ASP A 177 -0.51 -4.48 14.96
C ASP A 177 0.54 -5.46 14.41
N LEU A 178 1.38 -5.03 13.47
CA LEU A 178 2.45 -5.86 12.91
C LEU A 178 3.46 -6.29 13.99
N VAL A 179 3.89 -5.35 14.83
CA VAL A 179 4.82 -5.66 15.94
C VAL A 179 4.17 -6.60 16.97
N LYS A 180 2.90 -6.39 17.31
CA LYS A 180 2.16 -7.32 18.20
C LYS A 180 2.00 -8.71 17.60
N LYS A 181 1.93 -8.85 16.28
CA LYS A 181 1.90 -10.14 15.58
C LYS A 181 3.26 -10.84 15.61
N GLY A 182 4.36 -10.13 15.93
CA GLY A 182 5.71 -10.64 16.01
C GLY A 182 6.66 -10.16 14.92
N VAL A 183 6.21 -9.23 14.04
CA VAL A 183 7.11 -8.64 13.03
C VAL A 183 8.13 -7.72 13.70
N GLU A 184 9.42 -7.93 13.42
CA GLU A 184 10.49 -7.08 13.92
C GLU A 184 10.36 -5.65 13.38
N SER A 185 10.57 -4.65 14.24
CA SER A 185 10.36 -3.23 13.89
C SER A 185 11.28 -2.73 12.76
N ASN A 186 12.48 -3.32 12.61
CA ASN A 186 13.45 -3.01 11.54
C ASN A 186 12.99 -3.51 10.16
N LYS A 187 12.06 -4.46 10.10
CA LYS A 187 11.42 -4.96 8.88
C LYS A 187 10.22 -4.13 8.42
N ILE A 188 9.87 -3.10 9.17
CA ILE A 188 8.75 -2.22 8.88
C ILE A 188 9.27 -0.83 8.51
N LYS A 189 9.25 -0.49 7.23
CA LYS A 189 9.61 0.85 6.72
C LYS A 189 8.35 1.66 6.47
N ILE A 190 8.40 2.95 6.77
CA ILE A 190 7.27 3.88 6.57
C ILE A 190 7.78 5.08 5.79
N ASP A 191 7.16 5.36 4.66
CA ASP A 191 7.39 6.59 3.91
C ASP A 191 6.78 7.78 4.67
N ASN A 192 7.51 8.89 4.74
CA ASN A 192 7.10 10.07 5.51
C ASN A 192 6.25 11.06 4.72
N SER A 193 6.06 10.86 3.42
CA SER A 193 5.29 11.77 2.57
C SER A 193 3.82 11.80 2.97
N CYS A 194 3.29 13.01 3.20
CA CYS A 194 1.88 13.23 3.50
C CYS A 194 1.15 13.61 2.22
N THR A 195 0.23 12.77 1.76
CA THR A 195 -0.51 12.99 0.52
C THR A 195 -1.34 14.27 0.51
N PHE A 196 -1.88 14.67 1.67
CA PHE A 196 -2.61 15.93 1.81
C PHE A 196 -1.69 17.15 1.78
N GLY A 197 -0.55 17.09 2.46
CA GLY A 197 0.38 18.21 2.59
C GLY A 197 1.26 18.43 1.35
N ASP A 198 1.52 17.36 0.59
CA ASP A 198 2.32 17.41 -0.63
C ASP A 198 1.41 17.50 -1.86
N SER A 199 1.41 18.65 -2.54
CA SER A 199 0.59 18.90 -3.74
C SER A 199 1.04 18.12 -4.98
N THR A 200 2.19 17.44 -4.93
CA THR A 200 2.67 16.54 -5.99
C THR A 200 2.05 15.15 -5.90
N LEU A 201 1.32 14.87 -4.82
CA LEU A 201 0.63 13.61 -4.57
C LEU A 201 -0.88 13.79 -4.65
N HIS A 202 -1.59 12.72 -5.05
CA HIS A 202 -3.05 12.72 -5.04
C HIS A 202 -3.59 12.54 -3.62
N SER A 203 -4.58 13.37 -3.24
CA SER A 203 -5.26 13.30 -1.94
C SER A 203 -6.77 13.50 -2.11
N TYR A 204 -7.53 12.48 -1.76
CA TYR A 204 -8.98 12.58 -1.73
C TYR A 204 -9.49 13.54 -0.63
N ARG A 205 -8.79 13.60 0.50
CA ARG A 205 -9.11 14.53 1.59
C ARG A 205 -9.03 15.98 1.13
N ARG A 206 -8.02 16.33 0.34
CA ARG A 206 -7.80 17.68 -0.21
C ARG A 206 -8.72 17.97 -1.39
N ASP A 207 -8.76 17.07 -2.37
CA ASP A 207 -9.28 17.35 -3.71
C ASP A 207 -10.67 16.74 -3.97
N LYS A 208 -11.18 15.92 -3.04
CA LYS A 208 -12.50 15.25 -3.11
C LYS A 208 -12.66 14.48 -4.44
N GLU A 209 -13.78 14.67 -5.13
CA GLU A 209 -14.10 13.97 -6.38
C GLU A 209 -13.18 14.33 -7.55
N SER A 210 -12.48 15.48 -7.46
CA SER A 210 -11.47 15.86 -8.47
C SER A 210 -10.11 15.17 -8.27
N SER A 211 -9.95 14.42 -7.18
CA SER A 211 -8.70 13.71 -6.89
C SER A 211 -8.45 12.59 -7.89
N GLY A 212 -7.26 12.59 -8.50
CA GLY A 212 -6.73 11.43 -9.19
C GLY A 212 -6.35 10.30 -8.23
N ARG A 213 -5.66 9.31 -8.75
CA ARG A 213 -5.14 8.16 -7.97
C ARG A 213 -3.67 7.93 -8.30
N MET A 214 -2.87 7.74 -7.28
CA MET A 214 -1.54 7.16 -7.41
C MET A 214 -1.67 5.66 -7.64
N LEU A 215 -0.74 5.07 -8.38
CA LEU A 215 -0.60 3.61 -8.47
C LEU A 215 0.64 3.19 -7.68
N SER A 216 0.44 2.29 -6.73
CA SER A 216 1.53 1.62 -6.02
C SER A 216 1.70 0.23 -6.60
N CYS A 217 2.94 -0.12 -6.96
CA CYS A 217 3.25 -1.32 -7.75
C CYS A 217 4.41 -2.09 -7.12
N ILE A 218 4.32 -3.42 -7.13
CA ILE A 218 5.40 -4.34 -6.79
C ILE A 218 5.53 -5.44 -7.85
N VAL A 219 6.77 -5.71 -8.26
CA VAL A 219 7.13 -6.80 -9.19
C VAL A 219 8.57 -7.24 -8.96
N VAL A 220 8.90 -8.47 -9.33
CA VAL A 220 10.29 -8.97 -9.40
C VAL A 220 10.97 -8.36 -10.63
N LYS A 221 12.23 -7.91 -10.47
CA LYS A 221 13.09 -7.38 -11.55
C LYS A 221 13.53 -8.45 -12.52
#